data_77c22bd455e3cfb9054871a80240f890
#
_entry.id   77c22bd455e3cfb9054871a80240f890
#
_cell.length_a   1.000
_cell.length_b   1.000
_cell.length_c   1.000
_cell.angle_alpha   90.00
_cell.angle_beta   90.00
_cell.angle_gamma   90.00
#
_symmetry.space_group_name_H-M   'P 1'
#
loop_
_entity.id
_entity.type
_entity.pdbx_description
1 polymer ?
#
loop_
_entity_poly.entity_id
_entity_poly.type
_entity_poly.pdbx_seq_one_letter_code
_entity_poly.pdbx_strand_id
1 'polypeptide(L)'
;FGKAASLRPRSRNKIIILSEQTMHDMNNDIAKVLISEEQLQAKVAELGAQISRDYEGKDLLLVSILKGSVVFMADLMRAITEPCSIDFMVVSSYGGANTTSTGLVKIVKDLDQDLSGKDVLIVEDILDTGVTVSHLVPMLKLRRPNSVRLCTILSKPSRRKVDIEPDYCGFEVPDEFVVGYGLDYDEKYRNLPYVGVLKPEVYSK
;
A
#
# COMPACT_ATOMS: atom_id res chain seq x y z
N PHE A 1 -30.74 33.15 -38.08
CA PHE A 1 -31.50 32.95 -36.83
C PHE A 1 -31.08 31.62 -36.22
N GLY A 2 -30.06 31.63 -35.34
CA GLY A 2 -29.53 30.46 -34.61
C GLY A 2 -30.04 30.49 -33.18
N LYS A 3 -30.73 29.44 -32.74
CA LYS A 3 -31.11 29.27 -31.34
C LYS A 3 -29.90 28.69 -30.58
N ALA A 4 -29.38 29.46 -29.62
CA ALA A 4 -28.42 28.98 -28.65
C ALA A 4 -29.09 27.97 -27.72
N ALA A 5 -28.56 26.72 -27.70
CA ALA A 5 -28.96 25.71 -26.74
C ALA A 5 -28.27 25.98 -25.39
N SER A 6 -29.09 26.28 -24.37
CA SER A 6 -28.61 26.44 -23.01
C SER A 6 -28.15 25.09 -22.43
N LEU A 7 -26.85 24.94 -22.17
CA LEU A 7 -26.30 23.84 -21.40
C LEU A 7 -26.68 24.02 -19.93
N ARG A 8 -27.56 23.17 -19.43
CA ARG A 8 -27.82 23.08 -17.97
C ARG A 8 -26.61 22.48 -17.26
N PRO A 9 -26.22 23.02 -16.10
CA PRO A 9 -25.10 22.42 -15.35
C PRO A 9 -25.51 21.05 -14.81
N ARG A 10 -24.77 20.01 -15.21
CA ARG A 10 -24.90 18.65 -14.65
C ARG A 10 -24.49 18.69 -13.17
N SER A 11 -25.38 18.24 -12.32
CA SER A 11 -25.25 18.22 -10.86
C SER A 11 -24.03 17.43 -10.38
N ARG A 12 -22.98 18.12 -9.96
CA ARG A 12 -21.86 17.56 -9.17
C ARG A 12 -22.31 17.02 -7.80
N ASN A 13 -23.49 17.45 -7.32
CA ASN A 13 -23.96 17.11 -5.96
C ASN A 13 -24.41 15.66 -5.76
N LYS A 14 -24.80 14.91 -6.80
CA LYS A 14 -25.26 13.52 -6.63
C LYS A 14 -24.13 12.50 -6.34
N ILE A 15 -22.94 12.76 -6.88
CA ILE A 15 -21.78 11.85 -6.68
C ILE A 15 -21.21 12.02 -5.25
N ILE A 16 -21.18 13.27 -4.76
CA ILE A 16 -20.69 13.59 -3.39
C ILE A 16 -21.62 12.97 -2.33
N ILE A 17 -22.96 13.05 -2.52
CA ILE A 17 -23.93 12.49 -1.56
C ILE A 17 -23.82 10.96 -1.46
N LEU A 18 -23.58 10.25 -2.58
CA LEU A 18 -23.39 8.78 -2.56
C LEU A 18 -22.08 8.39 -1.89
N SER A 19 -21.00 9.17 -2.06
CA SER A 19 -19.73 8.90 -1.40
C SER A 19 -19.79 9.09 0.13
N GLU A 20 -20.48 10.14 0.59
CA GLU A 20 -20.67 10.42 2.02
C GLU A 20 -21.51 9.34 2.72
N GLN A 21 -22.59 8.84 2.10
CA GLN A 21 -23.39 7.76 2.66
C GLN A 21 -22.62 6.44 2.78
N THR A 22 -21.85 6.06 1.75
CA THR A 22 -21.07 4.82 1.77
C THR A 22 -19.93 4.89 2.79
N MET A 23 -19.26 6.03 2.93
CA MET A 23 -18.21 6.24 3.94
C MET A 23 -18.80 6.26 5.36
N HIS A 24 -20.00 6.80 5.56
CA HIS A 24 -20.65 6.83 6.87
C HIS A 24 -20.94 5.42 7.39
N ASP A 25 -21.42 4.52 6.52
CA ASP A 25 -21.69 3.13 6.89
C ASP A 25 -20.40 2.39 7.30
N MET A 26 -19.30 2.53 6.54
CA MET A 26 -18.01 1.93 6.89
C MET A 26 -17.41 2.49 8.18
N ASN A 27 -17.58 3.79 8.44
CA ASN A 27 -17.09 4.42 9.67
C ASN A 27 -17.74 3.86 10.93
N ASN A 28 -18.95 3.32 10.83
CA ASN A 28 -19.63 2.67 11.96
C ASN A 28 -18.92 1.39 12.41
N ASP A 29 -18.14 0.75 11.55
CA ASP A 29 -17.36 -0.46 11.85
C ASP A 29 -15.98 -0.15 12.44
N ILE A 30 -15.57 1.13 12.46
CA ILE A 30 -14.28 1.57 12.97
C ILE A 30 -14.37 1.88 14.47
N ALA A 31 -13.53 1.22 15.27
CA ALA A 31 -13.45 1.46 16.70
C ALA A 31 -12.75 2.80 17.02
N LYS A 32 -11.68 3.09 16.29
CA LYS A 32 -10.92 4.35 16.40
C LYS A 32 -10.11 4.59 15.12
N VAL A 33 -9.91 5.85 14.75
CA VAL A 33 -8.92 6.25 13.75
C VAL A 33 -7.55 6.19 14.40
N LEU A 34 -6.65 5.38 13.84
CA LEU A 34 -5.29 5.21 14.35
C LEU A 34 -4.34 6.23 13.73
N ILE A 35 -4.47 6.48 12.43
CA ILE A 35 -3.68 7.46 11.68
C ILE A 35 -4.64 8.21 10.75
N SER A 36 -4.70 9.53 10.88
CA SER A 36 -5.59 10.35 10.05
C SER A 36 -5.06 10.51 8.62
N GLU A 37 -5.93 10.96 7.71
CA GLU A 37 -5.56 11.26 6.33
C GLU A 37 -4.44 12.29 6.25
N GLU A 38 -4.50 13.35 7.07
CA GLU A 38 -3.49 14.41 7.10
C GLU A 38 -2.14 13.87 7.58
N GLN A 39 -2.14 12.98 8.57
CA GLN A 39 -0.92 12.33 9.05
C GLN A 39 -0.30 11.44 7.97
N LEU A 40 -1.12 10.67 7.24
CA LEU A 40 -0.66 9.86 6.11
C LEU A 40 -0.05 10.73 5.02
N GLN A 41 -0.73 11.79 4.60
CA GLN A 41 -0.23 12.71 3.57
C GLN A 41 1.10 13.37 3.97
N ALA A 42 1.21 13.83 5.22
CA ALA A 42 2.45 14.41 5.73
C ALA A 42 3.61 13.40 5.72
N LYS A 43 3.35 12.15 6.14
CA LYS A 43 4.36 11.09 6.17
C LYS A 43 4.77 10.66 4.75
N VAL A 44 3.83 10.56 3.82
CA VAL A 44 4.12 10.27 2.41
C VAL A 44 5.02 11.36 1.80
N ALA A 45 4.74 12.63 2.09
CA ALA A 45 5.60 13.73 1.63
C ALA A 45 7.01 13.65 2.22
N GLU A 46 7.14 13.31 3.51
CA GLU A 46 8.43 13.08 4.20
C GLU A 46 9.23 11.94 3.53
N LEU A 47 8.57 10.78 3.35
CA LEU A 47 9.19 9.60 2.70
C LEU A 47 9.58 9.90 1.26
N GLY A 48 8.70 10.56 0.49
CA GLY A 48 8.97 10.96 -0.89
C GLY A 48 10.21 11.86 -1.00
N ALA A 49 10.33 12.85 -0.10
CA ALA A 49 11.49 13.74 -0.07
C ALA A 49 12.79 13.00 0.33
N GLN A 50 12.71 12.04 1.26
CA GLN A 50 13.87 11.22 1.64
C GLN A 50 14.31 10.32 0.48
N ILE A 51 13.36 9.60 -0.13
CA ILE A 51 13.64 8.71 -1.26
C ILE A 51 14.20 9.49 -2.45
N SER A 52 13.67 10.69 -2.74
CA SER A 52 14.20 11.54 -3.82
C SER A 52 15.67 11.85 -3.63
N ARG A 53 16.10 12.21 -2.41
CA ARG A 53 17.52 12.45 -2.11
C ARG A 53 18.39 11.19 -2.24
N ASP A 54 17.90 10.06 -1.73
CA ASP A 54 18.68 8.81 -1.69
C ASP A 54 18.82 8.17 -3.07
N TYR A 55 17.91 8.49 -3.99
CA TYR A 55 17.88 7.97 -5.36
C TYR A 55 18.19 9.02 -6.42
N GLU A 56 18.74 10.17 -6.05
CA GLU A 56 19.18 11.20 -7.01
C GLU A 56 20.13 10.59 -8.06
N GLY A 57 19.77 10.76 -9.34
CA GLY A 57 20.54 10.27 -10.48
C GLY A 57 20.55 8.74 -10.67
N LYS A 58 19.69 7.98 -9.97
CA LYS A 58 19.56 6.52 -10.09
C LYS A 58 18.38 6.12 -10.98
N ASP A 59 18.42 4.92 -11.57
CA ASP A 59 17.28 4.33 -12.29
C ASP A 59 16.34 3.64 -11.30
N LEU A 60 15.47 4.44 -10.67
CA LEU A 60 14.55 3.99 -9.63
C LEU A 60 13.35 3.25 -10.21
N LEU A 61 13.14 2.02 -9.77
CA LEU A 61 11.94 1.23 -10.02
C LEU A 61 11.18 0.98 -8.70
N LEU A 62 9.97 1.51 -8.61
CA LEU A 62 9.05 1.21 -7.52
C LEU A 62 8.28 -0.08 -7.85
N VAL A 63 8.31 -1.05 -6.95
CA VAL A 63 7.61 -2.33 -7.09
C VAL A 63 6.57 -2.47 -5.98
N SER A 64 5.28 -2.40 -6.35
CA SER A 64 4.16 -2.54 -5.40
C SER A 64 3.66 -3.98 -5.35
N ILE A 65 3.45 -4.51 -4.14
CA ILE A 65 2.87 -5.84 -3.93
C ILE A 65 1.36 -5.69 -3.73
N LEU A 66 0.60 -6.05 -4.76
CA LEU A 66 -0.86 -5.87 -4.80
C LEU A 66 -1.56 -6.86 -3.87
N LYS A 67 -2.74 -6.47 -3.31
CA LYS A 67 -3.58 -5.29 -3.65
C LYS A 67 -3.39 -4.11 -2.68
N GLY A 68 -3.08 -4.36 -1.39
CA GLY A 68 -3.15 -3.38 -0.32
C GLY A 68 -2.28 -2.15 -0.55
N SER A 69 -1.07 -2.35 -1.06
CA SER A 69 -0.09 -1.28 -1.27
C SER A 69 -0.43 -0.28 -2.40
N VAL A 70 -1.49 -0.52 -3.21
CA VAL A 70 -1.80 0.30 -4.38
C VAL A 70 -2.04 1.77 -4.06
N VAL A 71 -2.71 2.07 -2.94
CA VAL A 71 -3.02 3.46 -2.53
C VAL A 71 -1.73 4.16 -2.12
N PHE A 72 -0.95 3.55 -1.24
CA PHE A 72 0.34 4.08 -0.81
C PHE A 72 1.30 4.27 -1.99
N MET A 73 1.38 3.30 -2.91
CA MET A 73 2.19 3.40 -4.12
C MET A 73 1.83 4.62 -4.96
N ALA A 74 0.52 4.85 -5.18
CA ALA A 74 0.03 5.98 -5.97
C ALA A 74 0.36 7.34 -5.33
N ASP A 75 0.31 7.43 -4.01
CA ASP A 75 0.65 8.66 -3.30
C ASP A 75 2.18 8.86 -3.22
N LEU A 76 2.94 7.79 -2.92
CA LEU A 76 4.40 7.86 -2.81
C LEU A 76 5.05 8.26 -4.14
N MET A 77 4.65 7.66 -5.27
CA MET A 77 5.25 7.99 -6.57
C MET A 77 5.02 9.46 -6.97
N ARG A 78 3.92 10.09 -6.50
CA ARG A 78 3.66 11.51 -6.75
C ARG A 78 4.44 12.43 -5.80
N ALA A 79 4.88 11.92 -4.66
CA ALA A 79 5.70 12.64 -3.69
C ALA A 79 7.21 12.56 -4.00
N ILE A 80 7.64 11.60 -4.82
CA ILE A 80 9.02 11.48 -5.30
C ILE A 80 9.23 12.47 -6.45
N THR A 81 10.30 13.26 -6.40
CA THR A 81 10.65 14.27 -7.42
C THR A 81 11.61 13.74 -8.47
N GLU A 82 12.32 12.63 -8.19
CA GLU A 82 13.17 11.97 -9.16
C GLU A 82 12.34 11.16 -10.17
N PRO A 83 12.79 11.06 -11.43
CA PRO A 83 12.17 10.15 -12.38
C PRO A 83 12.15 8.72 -11.83
N CYS A 84 10.99 8.08 -11.85
CA CYS A 84 10.85 6.69 -11.42
C CYS A 84 9.92 5.92 -12.34
N SER A 85 10.22 4.64 -12.53
CA SER A 85 9.32 3.68 -13.16
C SER A 85 8.54 2.90 -12.10
N ILE A 86 7.44 2.29 -12.50
CA ILE A 86 6.60 1.49 -11.59
C ILE A 86 6.34 0.12 -12.19
N ASP A 87 6.21 -0.89 -11.33
CA ASP A 87 5.72 -2.22 -11.68
C ASP A 87 4.96 -2.84 -10.51
N PHE A 88 4.24 -3.92 -10.78
CA PHE A 88 3.36 -4.56 -9.81
C PHE A 88 3.60 -6.07 -9.75
N MET A 89 3.63 -6.61 -8.54
CA MET A 89 3.61 -8.04 -8.30
C MET A 89 2.33 -8.45 -7.60
N VAL A 90 1.87 -9.67 -7.86
CA VAL A 90 0.82 -10.32 -7.08
C VAL A 90 1.40 -11.60 -6.51
N VAL A 91 1.37 -11.70 -5.21
CA VAL A 91 1.84 -12.89 -4.49
C VAL A 91 0.73 -13.46 -3.63
N SER A 92 0.69 -14.77 -3.47
CA SER A 92 -0.19 -15.44 -2.53
C SER A 92 0.61 -16.36 -1.62
N SER A 93 0.20 -16.46 -0.35
CA SER A 93 0.75 -17.47 0.56
C SER A 93 0.28 -18.86 0.12
N TYR A 94 1.19 -19.83 0.07
CA TYR A 94 0.84 -21.23 -0.18
C TYR A 94 0.29 -21.85 1.11
N GLY A 95 -1.01 -22.18 1.12
CA GLY A 95 -1.72 -22.78 2.24
C GLY A 95 -2.98 -22.00 2.57
N GLY A 96 -4.15 -22.53 2.15
CA GLY A 96 -5.46 -22.02 2.57
C GLY A 96 -5.64 -22.12 4.09
N ALA A 97 -6.72 -21.58 4.62
CA ALA A 97 -7.02 -21.37 6.06
C ALA A 97 -6.84 -22.60 7.00
N ASN A 98 -6.47 -23.78 6.50
CA ASN A 98 -6.39 -25.05 7.26
C ASN A 98 -5.04 -25.79 7.17
N THR A 99 -3.99 -25.21 6.59
CA THR A 99 -2.67 -25.85 6.56
C THR A 99 -1.62 -24.92 7.15
N THR A 100 -0.75 -25.45 8.03
CA THR A 100 0.46 -24.76 8.50
C THR A 100 1.16 -24.16 7.28
N SER A 101 1.21 -22.84 7.19
CA SER A 101 1.83 -22.15 6.06
C SER A 101 3.29 -22.59 5.98
N THR A 102 3.66 -23.28 4.91
CA THR A 102 5.04 -23.72 4.64
C THR A 102 5.98 -22.55 4.38
N GLY A 103 5.51 -21.31 4.50
CA GLY A 103 6.28 -20.09 4.20
C GLY A 103 6.53 -19.88 2.71
N LEU A 104 6.10 -20.79 1.84
CA LEU A 104 6.28 -20.64 0.40
C LEU A 104 5.35 -19.56 -0.16
N VAL A 105 5.93 -18.61 -0.87
CA VAL A 105 5.24 -17.55 -1.58
C VAL A 105 5.08 -17.96 -3.05
N LYS A 106 3.83 -17.98 -3.54
CA LYS A 106 3.53 -18.19 -4.96
C LYS A 106 3.40 -16.85 -5.67
N ILE A 107 4.19 -16.64 -6.71
CA ILE A 107 3.99 -15.50 -7.62
C ILE A 107 2.81 -15.80 -8.53
N VAL A 108 1.79 -14.96 -8.47
CA VAL A 108 0.60 -15.01 -9.34
C VAL A 108 0.80 -14.11 -10.56
N LYS A 109 1.32 -12.89 -10.36
CA LYS A 109 1.81 -11.99 -11.41
C LYS A 109 3.24 -11.59 -11.07
N ASP A 110 4.14 -11.79 -12.01
CA ASP A 110 5.53 -11.36 -11.92
C ASP A 110 5.71 -9.96 -12.53
N LEU A 111 6.89 -9.38 -12.32
CA LEU A 111 7.28 -8.11 -12.91
C LEU A 111 7.38 -8.23 -14.43
N ASP A 112 6.97 -7.18 -15.12
CA ASP A 112 7.08 -7.05 -16.57
C ASP A 112 8.44 -6.47 -16.98
N GLN A 113 9.14 -5.77 -16.05
CA GLN A 113 10.40 -5.12 -16.32
C GLN A 113 11.62 -5.98 -15.95
N ASP A 114 12.71 -5.85 -16.72
CA ASP A 114 14.03 -6.33 -16.33
C ASP A 114 14.57 -5.46 -15.18
N LEU A 115 15.14 -6.11 -14.17
CA LEU A 115 15.70 -5.44 -13.00
C LEU A 115 17.20 -5.14 -13.13
N SER A 116 17.86 -5.66 -14.17
CA SER A 116 19.29 -5.49 -14.35
C SER A 116 19.68 -4.02 -14.42
N GLY A 117 20.54 -3.59 -13.51
CA GLY A 117 21.03 -2.19 -13.44
C GLY A 117 20.05 -1.19 -12.80
N LYS A 118 18.85 -1.62 -12.36
CA LYS A 118 17.88 -0.76 -11.68
C LYS A 118 18.10 -0.74 -10.17
N ASP A 119 17.71 0.36 -9.56
CA ASP A 119 17.58 0.48 -8.12
C ASP A 119 16.11 0.22 -7.71
N VAL A 120 15.84 -0.94 -7.11
CA VAL A 120 14.47 -1.42 -6.81
C VAL A 120 14.08 -0.99 -5.41
N LEU A 121 12.90 -0.37 -5.30
CA LEU A 121 12.24 -0.07 -4.04
C LEU A 121 10.91 -0.81 -3.97
N ILE A 122 10.83 -1.83 -3.10
CA ILE A 122 9.58 -2.52 -2.80
C ILE A 122 8.70 -1.58 -1.98
N VAL A 123 7.43 -1.44 -2.39
CA VAL A 123 6.43 -0.60 -1.71
C VAL A 123 5.33 -1.50 -1.16
N GLU A 124 5.19 -1.52 0.17
CA GLU A 124 4.22 -2.31 0.91
C GLU A 124 3.30 -1.44 1.75
N ASP A 125 2.07 -1.88 1.93
CA ASP A 125 1.12 -1.25 2.83
C ASP A 125 1.47 -1.51 4.30
N ILE A 126 1.77 -2.76 4.64
CA ILE A 126 2.10 -3.15 6.01
C ILE A 126 3.18 -4.23 6.04
N LEU A 127 4.22 -3.98 6.81
CA LEU A 127 5.20 -5.00 7.18
C LEU A 127 4.75 -5.65 8.51
N ASP A 128 3.99 -6.73 8.40
CA ASP A 128 3.46 -7.50 9.53
C ASP A 128 4.48 -8.58 9.98
N THR A 129 4.32 -9.82 9.58
CA THR A 129 5.24 -10.92 9.94
C THR A 129 6.59 -10.85 9.22
N GLY A 130 6.67 -10.15 8.11
CA GLY A 130 7.85 -10.05 7.25
C GLY A 130 8.09 -11.26 6.34
N VAL A 131 7.33 -12.35 6.49
CA VAL A 131 7.56 -13.63 5.77
C VAL A 131 7.49 -13.43 4.25
N THR A 132 6.50 -12.71 3.73
CA THR A 132 6.35 -12.47 2.28
C THR A 132 7.58 -11.76 1.72
N VAL A 133 7.97 -10.65 2.33
CA VAL A 133 9.09 -9.83 1.86
C VAL A 133 10.42 -10.55 1.99
N SER A 134 10.61 -11.37 3.06
CA SER A 134 11.84 -12.16 3.25
C SER A 134 12.08 -13.20 2.15
N HIS A 135 11.02 -13.65 1.47
CA HIS A 135 11.14 -14.53 0.30
C HIS A 135 11.32 -13.71 -1.01
N LEU A 136 10.65 -12.57 -1.11
CA LEU A 136 10.72 -11.75 -2.33
C LEU A 136 12.06 -11.06 -2.52
N VAL A 137 12.65 -10.51 -1.46
CA VAL A 137 13.92 -9.78 -1.56
C VAL A 137 15.05 -10.62 -2.16
N PRO A 138 15.32 -11.89 -1.70
CA PRO A 138 16.33 -12.73 -2.33
C PRO A 138 16.02 -13.03 -3.80
N MET A 139 14.76 -13.31 -4.14
CA MET A 139 14.34 -13.58 -5.52
C MET A 139 14.59 -12.38 -6.46
N LEU A 140 14.25 -11.18 -6.01
CA LEU A 140 14.51 -9.97 -6.80
C LEU A 140 16.01 -9.71 -6.94
N LYS A 141 16.81 -9.94 -5.90
CA LYS A 141 18.28 -9.82 -5.96
C LYS A 141 18.92 -10.76 -6.98
N LEU A 142 18.37 -11.96 -7.22
CA LEU A 142 18.86 -12.88 -8.27
C LEU A 142 18.71 -12.32 -9.70
N ARG A 143 17.84 -11.31 -9.90
CA ARG A 143 17.63 -10.63 -11.19
C ARG A 143 18.63 -9.48 -11.45
N ARG A 144 19.67 -9.37 -10.62
CA ARG A 144 20.81 -8.45 -10.74
C ARG A 144 20.45 -6.95 -10.74
N PRO A 145 19.53 -6.49 -9.87
CA PRO A 145 19.38 -5.06 -9.65
C PRO A 145 20.64 -4.48 -8.98
N ASN A 146 20.84 -3.16 -9.07
CA ASN A 146 21.89 -2.46 -8.32
C ASN A 146 21.62 -2.51 -6.82
N SER A 147 20.36 -2.32 -6.43
CA SER A 147 19.91 -2.41 -5.05
C SER A 147 18.47 -2.95 -4.96
N VAL A 148 18.11 -3.52 -3.81
CA VAL A 148 16.73 -3.81 -3.42
C VAL A 148 16.54 -3.31 -2.02
N ARG A 149 15.65 -2.35 -1.84
CA ARG A 149 15.24 -1.77 -0.56
C ARG A 149 13.74 -1.91 -0.36
N LEU A 150 13.28 -1.71 0.88
CA LEU A 150 11.89 -1.83 1.31
C LEU A 150 11.37 -0.52 1.90
N CYS A 151 10.24 -0.05 1.38
CA CYS A 151 9.45 1.03 1.95
C CYS A 151 8.08 0.50 2.36
N THR A 152 7.67 0.78 3.60
CA THR A 152 6.32 0.42 4.07
C THR A 152 5.68 1.61 4.76
N ILE A 153 4.36 1.79 4.55
CA ILE A 153 3.65 2.85 5.28
C ILE A 153 3.34 2.43 6.72
N LEU A 154 3.10 1.14 6.97
CA LEU A 154 2.87 0.61 8.33
C LEU A 154 3.85 -0.51 8.65
N SER A 155 4.27 -0.58 9.92
CA SER A 155 5.10 -1.67 10.46
C SER A 155 4.51 -2.16 11.78
N LYS A 156 4.46 -3.50 11.96
CA LYS A 156 4.10 -4.15 13.23
C LYS A 156 5.30 -4.94 13.78
N PRO A 157 6.26 -4.31 14.46
CA PRO A 157 7.46 -5.00 14.95
C PRO A 157 7.13 -6.18 15.87
N SER A 158 6.07 -6.07 16.69
CA SER A 158 5.64 -7.12 17.63
C SER A 158 5.19 -8.42 16.95
N ARG A 159 4.85 -8.39 15.66
CA ARG A 159 4.41 -9.56 14.90
C ARG A 159 5.50 -10.17 14.03
N ARG A 160 6.70 -9.60 14.03
CA ARG A 160 7.82 -10.03 13.20
C ARG A 160 8.19 -11.50 13.50
N LYS A 161 8.24 -12.34 12.46
CA LYS A 161 8.64 -13.75 12.54
C LYS A 161 10.01 -14.01 11.90
N VAL A 162 10.54 -13.04 11.20
CA VAL A 162 11.81 -13.09 10.48
C VAL A 162 12.59 -11.81 10.72
N ASP A 163 13.91 -11.87 10.67
CA ASP A 163 14.79 -10.72 10.83
C ASP A 163 14.79 -9.89 9.53
N ILE A 164 13.83 -8.98 9.43
CA ILE A 164 13.70 -8.04 8.32
C ILE A 164 13.12 -6.72 8.82
N GLU A 165 13.80 -5.63 8.48
CA GLU A 165 13.35 -4.28 8.78
C GLU A 165 13.21 -3.47 7.48
N PRO A 166 12.29 -2.51 7.42
CA PRO A 166 12.16 -1.64 6.26
C PRO A 166 13.28 -0.59 6.25
N ASP A 167 13.79 -0.26 5.05
CA ASP A 167 14.72 0.85 4.86
C ASP A 167 14.02 2.22 5.05
N TYR A 168 12.72 2.26 4.74
CA TYR A 168 11.85 3.43 4.93
C TYR A 168 10.55 2.97 5.60
N CYS A 169 10.26 3.55 6.76
CA CYS A 169 9.06 3.23 7.55
C CYS A 169 8.22 4.47 7.80
N GLY A 170 6.93 4.38 7.51
CA GLY A 170 5.98 5.43 7.82
C GLY A 170 5.65 5.49 9.31
N PHE A 171 4.92 4.49 9.79
CA PHE A 171 4.44 4.42 11.17
C PHE A 171 4.61 3.02 11.75
N GLU A 172 5.07 2.95 12.98
CA GLU A 172 4.91 1.74 13.78
C GLU A 172 3.52 1.72 14.41
N VAL A 173 2.83 0.59 14.30
CA VAL A 173 1.47 0.42 14.78
C VAL A 173 1.36 -0.78 15.73
N PRO A 174 0.45 -0.74 16.72
CA PRO A 174 0.23 -1.85 17.64
C PRO A 174 -0.37 -3.07 16.93
N ASP A 175 -0.40 -4.21 17.64
CA ASP A 175 -1.03 -5.44 17.15
C ASP A 175 -2.57 -5.36 17.24
N GLU A 176 -3.15 -4.47 16.43
CA GLU A 176 -4.60 -4.30 16.26
C GLU A 176 -4.98 -4.62 14.81
N PHE A 177 -6.23 -5.01 14.58
CA PHE A 177 -6.71 -5.26 13.23
C PHE A 177 -7.01 -3.93 12.53
N VAL A 178 -6.15 -3.54 11.60
CA VAL A 178 -6.22 -2.25 10.90
C VAL A 178 -6.74 -2.40 9.48
N VAL A 179 -7.53 -1.42 9.04
CA VAL A 179 -8.10 -1.30 7.69
C VAL A 179 -8.01 0.15 7.20
N GLY A 180 -8.25 0.34 5.92
CA GLY A 180 -8.20 1.66 5.27
C GLY A 180 -6.85 1.94 4.63
N TYR A 181 -6.79 2.98 3.82
CA TYR A 181 -5.62 3.39 3.03
C TYR A 181 -5.00 2.22 2.23
N GLY A 182 -5.88 1.39 1.61
CA GLY A 182 -5.50 0.20 0.84
C GLY A 182 -5.68 -1.12 1.57
N LEU A 183 -5.56 -1.12 2.92
CA LEU A 183 -5.78 -2.31 3.75
C LEU A 183 -7.26 -2.69 3.80
N ASP A 184 -7.53 -4.00 3.84
CA ASP A 184 -8.89 -4.52 3.80
C ASP A 184 -9.23 -5.52 4.92
N TYR A 185 -10.53 -5.73 5.05
CA TYR A 185 -11.13 -6.93 5.58
C TYR A 185 -12.23 -7.41 4.62
N ASP A 186 -12.12 -8.64 4.11
CA ASP A 186 -13.07 -9.23 3.17
C ASP A 186 -13.33 -8.35 1.92
N GLU A 187 -12.25 -7.83 1.33
CA GLU A 187 -12.24 -6.90 0.17
C GLU A 187 -12.97 -5.56 0.41
N LYS A 188 -13.25 -5.19 1.66
CA LYS A 188 -13.91 -3.94 2.06
C LYS A 188 -12.92 -3.02 2.76
N TYR A 189 -13.26 -1.75 2.92
CA TYR A 189 -12.55 -0.69 3.66
C TYR A 189 -11.29 -0.13 2.99
N ARG A 190 -10.76 -0.69 1.89
CA ARG A 190 -9.55 -0.17 1.22
C ARG A 190 -9.63 1.31 0.84
N ASN A 191 -10.84 1.80 0.59
CA ASN A 191 -11.14 3.16 0.15
C ASN A 191 -11.35 4.17 1.29
N LEU A 192 -11.18 3.78 2.57
CA LEU A 192 -11.11 4.73 3.66
C LEU A 192 -9.83 5.56 3.52
N PRO A 193 -9.89 6.91 3.67
CA PRO A 193 -8.72 7.77 3.45
C PRO A 193 -7.72 7.76 4.61
N TYR A 194 -8.04 7.08 5.69
CA TYR A 194 -7.26 6.96 6.93
C TYR A 194 -7.00 5.49 7.27
N VAL A 195 -6.15 5.24 8.27
CA VAL A 195 -6.00 3.91 8.87
C VAL A 195 -6.81 3.85 10.16
N GLY A 196 -7.77 2.93 10.21
CA GLY A 196 -8.64 2.71 11.37
C GLY A 196 -8.50 1.30 11.94
N VAL A 197 -8.80 1.16 13.23
CA VAL A 197 -8.93 -0.14 13.90
C VAL A 197 -10.34 -0.66 13.69
N LEU A 198 -10.47 -1.85 13.11
CA LEU A 198 -11.76 -2.50 12.89
C LEU A 198 -12.30 -3.02 14.20
N LYS A 199 -13.61 -2.86 14.44
CA LYS A 199 -14.26 -3.37 15.64
C LYS A 199 -14.24 -4.90 15.68
N PRO A 200 -13.94 -5.54 16.84
CA PRO A 200 -13.85 -6.99 16.96
C PRO A 200 -15.11 -7.73 16.49
N GLU A 201 -16.30 -7.18 16.73
CA GLU A 201 -17.58 -7.77 16.33
C GLU A 201 -17.76 -7.90 14.81
N VAL A 202 -16.94 -7.20 14.01
CA VAL A 202 -17.00 -7.27 12.55
C VAL A 202 -16.25 -8.51 12.03
N TYR A 203 -15.13 -8.88 12.66
CA TYR A 203 -14.25 -9.96 12.18
C TYR A 203 -14.22 -11.22 13.06
N SER A 204 -14.89 -11.19 14.22
CA SER A 204 -14.96 -12.33 15.17
C SER A 204 -16.19 -13.23 14.97
N LYS A 205 -16.76 -13.28 13.75
CA LYS A 205 -17.93 -14.10 13.43
C LYS A 205 -17.54 -15.52 13.06
#